data_73e23619dbce2ef746b55c60750abf6e
#
_entry.id   73e23619dbce2ef746b55c60750abf6e
#
_cell.length_a   1.000
_cell.length_b   1.000
_cell.length_c   1.000
_cell.angle_alpha   90.00
_cell.angle_beta   90.00
_cell.angle_gamma   90.00
#
_symmetry.space_group_name_H-M   'P 1'
#
loop_
_entity.id
_entity.type
_entity.pdbx_description
1 polymer ?
#
loop_
_entity_poly.entity_id
_entity_poly.type
_entity_poly.pdbx_seq_one_letter_code
_entity_poly.pdbx_strand_id
1 'polypeptide(L)'
;LAKRVGEVKLFLWSTIAFAIASWACGVSSSLNMLIFFRVIQGIVAGPLIPLSQSLLLNNYPPAKRSIALALWSMTVIVAPICGPILGGYISDNYHWGWIFFINVPIGVAVVLMTLQTLRGRETRTERRRIDAVGLALLVIGIGSLQIMLDRGKELDWFSSQEIIILTVVAVVAICFLIVWELTDDNPIVDLSLFKSRNFTIGCLCISLAYMLYFGAIVLLPQLLQEVYGYTATWAGLASA
;
A
#
# COMPACT_ATOMS: atom_id res chain seq x y z
N LEU A 1 -3.51 3.81 -15.53
CA LEU A 1 -3.23 5.25 -15.33
C LEU A 1 -1.80 5.61 -15.77
N ALA A 2 -0.76 4.89 -15.33
CA ALA A 2 0.64 5.18 -15.65
C ALA A 2 0.90 5.27 -17.17
N LYS A 3 0.38 4.32 -17.95
CA LYS A 3 0.50 4.34 -19.42
C LYS A 3 -0.26 5.49 -20.11
N ARG A 4 -1.22 6.13 -19.44
CA ARG A 4 -1.99 7.27 -20.00
C ARG A 4 -1.37 8.63 -19.67
N VAL A 5 -0.89 8.80 -18.45
CA VAL A 5 -0.42 10.07 -17.91
C VAL A 5 1.10 10.20 -18.03
N GLY A 6 1.79 9.05 -18.05
CA GLY A 6 3.24 8.94 -17.94
C GLY A 6 3.65 8.55 -16.51
N GLU A 7 4.67 7.71 -16.41
CA GLU A 7 5.09 7.15 -15.12
C GLU A 7 5.70 8.21 -14.21
N VAL A 8 6.57 9.06 -14.74
CA VAL A 8 7.25 10.11 -13.96
C VAL A 8 6.26 11.16 -13.47
N LYS A 9 5.35 11.62 -14.34
CA LYS A 9 4.31 12.58 -13.96
C LYS A 9 3.39 12.01 -12.90
N LEU A 10 2.92 10.77 -13.07
CA LEU A 10 2.03 10.14 -12.12
C LEU A 10 2.73 9.95 -10.77
N PHE A 11 3.99 9.54 -10.75
CA PHE A 11 4.78 9.40 -9.54
C PHE A 11 4.93 10.74 -8.81
N LEU A 12 5.28 11.81 -9.52
CA LEU A 12 5.40 13.16 -8.94
C LEU A 12 4.09 13.66 -8.34
N TRP A 13 3.00 13.59 -9.10
CA TRP A 13 1.69 14.05 -8.62
C TRP A 13 1.20 13.23 -7.43
N SER A 14 1.40 11.91 -7.46
CA SER A 14 1.06 11.03 -6.34
C SER A 14 1.90 11.35 -5.09
N THR A 15 3.20 11.63 -5.24
CA THR A 15 4.06 12.01 -4.11
C THR A 15 3.67 13.35 -3.52
N ILE A 16 3.38 14.35 -4.34
CA ILE A 16 2.93 15.68 -3.88
C ILE A 16 1.59 15.55 -3.14
N ALA A 17 0.63 14.86 -3.76
CA ALA A 17 -0.69 14.65 -3.16
C ALA A 17 -0.62 13.85 -1.86
N PHE A 18 0.28 12.84 -1.79
CA PHE A 18 0.55 12.09 -0.57
C PHE A 18 1.12 12.96 0.55
N ALA A 19 2.08 13.83 0.25
CA ALA A 19 2.65 14.75 1.23
C ALA A 19 1.60 15.75 1.76
N ILE A 20 0.74 16.29 0.87
CA ILE A 20 -0.37 17.18 1.26
C ILE A 20 -1.40 16.43 2.11
N ALA A 21 -1.83 15.24 1.70
CA ALA A 21 -2.77 14.42 2.46
C ALA A 21 -2.19 14.01 3.82
N SER A 22 -0.90 13.71 3.88
CA SER A 22 -0.19 13.42 5.13
C SER A 22 -0.18 14.62 6.06
N TRP A 23 0.13 15.81 5.56
CA TRP A 23 0.03 17.04 6.34
C TRP A 23 -1.40 17.25 6.86
N ALA A 24 -2.41 17.07 6.01
CA ALA A 24 -3.80 17.20 6.40
C ALA A 24 -4.24 16.18 7.47
N CYS A 25 -3.71 14.96 7.44
CA CYS A 25 -3.88 13.98 8.52
C CYS A 25 -3.30 14.50 9.85
N GLY A 26 -2.10 15.09 9.81
CA GLY A 26 -1.43 15.59 11.02
C GLY A 26 -2.14 16.78 11.69
N VAL A 27 -2.86 17.61 10.93
CA VAL A 27 -3.65 18.74 11.46
C VAL A 27 -5.11 18.38 11.74
N SER A 28 -5.51 17.13 11.57
CA SER A 28 -6.90 16.70 11.78
C SER A 28 -7.33 16.89 13.23
N SER A 29 -8.44 17.58 13.43
CA SER A 29 -9.02 17.86 14.75
C SER A 29 -10.12 16.87 15.17
N SER A 30 -10.58 16.01 14.24
CA SER A 30 -11.63 15.02 14.49
C SER A 30 -11.31 13.69 13.82
N LEU A 31 -11.86 12.60 14.37
CA LEU A 31 -11.69 11.25 13.82
C LEU A 31 -12.22 11.18 12.38
N ASN A 32 -13.38 11.74 12.09
CA ASN A 32 -13.97 11.73 10.75
C ASN A 32 -13.09 12.48 9.73
N MET A 33 -12.49 13.60 10.12
CA MET A 33 -11.55 14.35 9.30
C MET A 33 -10.28 13.52 9.03
N LEU A 34 -9.76 12.85 10.04
CA LEU A 34 -8.61 11.96 9.91
C LEU A 34 -8.92 10.81 8.95
N ILE A 35 -10.05 10.13 9.12
CA ILE A 35 -10.47 9.03 8.24
C ILE A 35 -10.57 9.52 6.79
N PHE A 36 -11.20 10.68 6.56
CA PHE A 36 -11.33 11.25 5.22
C PHE A 36 -9.96 11.48 4.55
N PHE A 37 -9.02 12.13 5.25
CA PHE A 37 -7.68 12.36 4.70
C PHE A 37 -6.86 11.10 4.57
N ARG A 38 -7.07 10.10 5.43
CA ARG A 38 -6.45 8.77 5.29
C ARG A 38 -6.94 8.03 4.05
N VAL A 39 -8.21 8.13 3.70
CA VAL A 39 -8.73 7.56 2.45
C VAL A 39 -8.06 8.23 1.24
N ILE A 40 -7.97 9.56 1.22
CA ILE A 40 -7.27 10.28 0.16
C ILE A 40 -5.80 9.87 0.11
N GLN A 41 -5.11 9.82 1.24
CA GLN A 41 -3.72 9.42 1.35
C GLN A 41 -3.51 8.00 0.80
N GLY A 42 -4.40 7.06 1.11
CA GLY A 42 -4.35 5.68 0.59
C GLY A 42 -4.53 5.62 -0.93
N ILE A 43 -5.48 6.37 -1.49
CA ILE A 43 -5.73 6.42 -2.94
C ILE A 43 -4.49 6.92 -3.69
N VAL A 44 -3.86 7.99 -3.21
CA VAL A 44 -2.69 8.57 -3.88
C VAL A 44 -1.40 7.81 -3.61
N ALA A 45 -1.32 7.03 -2.54
CA ALA A 45 -0.20 6.15 -2.23
C ALA A 45 -0.15 4.90 -3.11
N GLY A 46 -1.31 4.39 -3.54
CA GLY A 46 -1.43 3.14 -4.29
C GLY A 46 -0.45 2.99 -5.46
N PRO A 47 -0.30 3.97 -6.35
CA PRO A 47 0.63 3.87 -7.47
C PRO A 47 2.12 4.04 -7.10
N LEU A 48 2.48 4.53 -5.91
CA LEU A 48 3.88 4.89 -5.58
C LEU A 48 4.83 3.69 -5.60
N ILE A 49 4.43 2.57 -4.97
CA ILE A 49 5.28 1.36 -4.89
C ILE A 49 5.52 0.77 -6.29
N PRO A 50 4.49 0.43 -7.09
CA PRO A 50 4.71 -0.14 -8.42
C PRO A 50 5.40 0.84 -9.37
N LEU A 51 5.13 2.14 -9.28
CA LEU A 51 5.80 3.14 -10.10
C LEU A 51 7.27 3.30 -9.74
N SER A 52 7.63 3.27 -8.45
CA SER A 52 9.03 3.35 -8.03
C SER A 52 9.84 2.19 -8.61
N GLN A 53 9.28 0.98 -8.58
CA GLN A 53 9.90 -0.21 -9.17
C GLN A 53 9.99 -0.12 -10.70
N SER A 54 8.93 0.30 -11.38
CA SER A 54 8.89 0.48 -12.83
C SER A 54 9.92 1.52 -13.29
N LEU A 55 9.93 2.69 -12.66
CA LEU A 55 10.89 3.76 -12.96
C LEU A 55 12.32 3.32 -12.74
N LEU A 56 12.58 2.55 -11.69
CA LEU A 56 13.90 1.98 -11.45
C LEU A 56 14.32 1.04 -12.59
N LEU A 57 13.47 0.07 -12.95
CA LEU A 57 13.76 -0.90 -14.01
C LEU A 57 13.91 -0.25 -15.39
N ASN A 58 13.15 0.80 -15.69
CA ASN A 58 13.20 1.50 -16.97
C ASN A 58 14.44 2.38 -17.11
N ASN A 59 15.04 2.83 -16.00
CA ASN A 59 16.21 3.72 -16.02
C ASN A 59 17.55 2.99 -15.81
N TYR A 60 17.54 1.70 -15.42
CA TYR A 60 18.75 0.92 -15.26
C TYR A 60 19.05 0.01 -16.46
N PRO A 61 20.32 -0.13 -16.87
CA PRO A 61 20.73 -1.08 -17.91
C PRO A 61 20.35 -2.52 -17.52
N PRO A 62 20.00 -3.39 -18.48
CA PRO A 62 19.59 -4.77 -18.19
C PRO A 62 20.56 -5.55 -17.29
N ALA A 63 21.86 -5.36 -17.47
CA ALA A 63 22.90 -6.03 -16.68
C ALA A 63 22.91 -5.61 -15.18
N LYS A 64 22.37 -4.44 -14.84
CA LYS A 64 22.34 -3.91 -13.46
C LYS A 64 20.96 -3.95 -12.81
N ARG A 65 19.93 -4.44 -13.51
CA ARG A 65 18.54 -4.48 -12.99
C ARG A 65 18.39 -5.32 -11.73
N SER A 66 19.10 -6.44 -11.65
CA SER A 66 19.06 -7.32 -10.47
C SER A 66 19.61 -6.63 -9.24
N ILE A 67 20.70 -5.86 -9.36
CA ILE A 67 21.29 -5.09 -8.26
C ILE A 67 20.35 -3.94 -7.85
N ALA A 68 19.76 -3.25 -8.82
CA ALA A 68 18.81 -2.18 -8.57
C ALA A 68 17.56 -2.70 -7.82
N LEU A 69 17.01 -3.85 -8.22
CA LEU A 69 15.91 -4.49 -7.54
C LEU A 69 16.28 -4.95 -6.12
N ALA A 70 17.48 -5.48 -5.92
CA ALA A 70 17.95 -5.87 -4.59
C ALA A 70 18.02 -4.66 -3.64
N LEU A 71 18.58 -3.53 -4.09
CA LEU A 71 18.61 -2.30 -3.31
C LEU A 71 17.22 -1.75 -3.02
N TRP A 72 16.31 -1.79 -4.00
CA TRP A 72 14.92 -1.40 -3.82
C TRP A 72 14.22 -2.30 -2.78
N SER A 73 14.41 -3.62 -2.86
CA SER A 73 13.84 -4.56 -1.89
C SER A 73 14.36 -4.34 -0.47
N MET A 74 15.65 -4.02 -0.30
CA MET A 74 16.21 -3.66 1.00
C MET A 74 15.50 -2.43 1.59
N THR A 75 15.23 -1.40 0.76
CA THR A 75 14.52 -0.20 1.22
C THR A 75 13.10 -0.51 1.67
N VAL A 76 12.40 -1.39 0.94
CA VAL A 76 11.04 -1.83 1.28
C VAL A 76 10.99 -2.59 2.60
N ILE A 77 12.03 -3.35 2.94
CA ILE A 77 12.13 -4.09 4.21
C ILE A 77 12.50 -3.17 5.38
N VAL A 78 13.41 -2.22 5.18
CA VAL A 78 13.88 -1.31 6.24
C VAL A 78 12.77 -0.38 6.73
N ALA A 79 11.89 0.09 5.85
CA ALA A 79 10.84 1.03 6.22
C ALA A 79 9.85 0.48 7.29
N PRO A 80 9.32 -0.74 7.18
CA PRO A 80 8.49 -1.35 8.23
C PRO A 80 9.22 -1.59 9.55
N ILE A 81 10.53 -1.81 9.53
CA ILE A 81 11.35 -1.95 10.74
C ILE A 81 11.49 -0.60 11.44
N CYS A 82 11.81 0.45 10.71
CA CYS A 82 11.94 1.80 11.25
C CYS A 82 10.60 2.41 11.70
N GLY A 83 9.49 1.98 11.08
CA GLY A 83 8.14 2.50 11.35
C GLY A 83 7.72 2.40 12.82
N PRO A 84 7.69 1.21 13.43
CA PRO A 84 7.35 1.02 14.84
C PRO A 84 8.29 1.77 15.80
N ILE A 85 9.60 1.83 15.49
CA ILE A 85 10.58 2.55 16.33
C ILE A 85 10.28 4.04 16.32
N LEU A 86 10.19 4.65 15.14
CA LEU A 86 9.94 6.08 15.00
C LEU A 86 8.53 6.44 15.47
N GLY A 87 7.54 5.62 15.11
CA GLY A 87 6.16 5.82 15.52
C GLY A 87 5.98 5.72 17.03
N GLY A 88 6.59 4.72 17.67
CA GLY A 88 6.58 4.56 19.11
C GLY A 88 7.24 5.74 19.83
N TYR A 89 8.45 6.14 19.39
CA TYR A 89 9.14 7.30 19.97
C TYR A 89 8.36 8.61 19.83
N ILE A 90 7.76 8.85 18.65
CA ILE A 90 6.95 10.04 18.42
C ILE A 90 5.69 10.01 19.28
N SER A 91 5.03 8.86 19.40
CA SER A 91 3.81 8.69 20.18
C SER A 91 4.02 8.93 21.68
N ASP A 92 5.17 8.49 22.21
CA ASP A 92 5.49 8.64 23.63
C ASP A 92 5.99 10.04 23.99
N ASN A 93 6.65 10.76 23.07
CA ASN A 93 7.37 12.00 23.38
C ASN A 93 6.77 13.25 22.70
N TYR A 94 5.95 13.10 21.67
CA TYR A 94 5.41 14.21 20.87
C TYR A 94 3.91 14.02 20.63
N HIS A 95 3.28 15.03 20.02
CA HIS A 95 1.91 14.92 19.55
C HIS A 95 1.81 13.91 18.39
N TRP A 96 0.81 13.02 18.42
CA TRP A 96 0.61 11.95 17.42
C TRP A 96 0.63 12.45 15.95
N GLY A 97 0.24 13.69 15.70
CA GLY A 97 0.25 14.27 14.35
C GLY A 97 1.64 14.30 13.69
N TRP A 98 2.73 14.28 14.50
CA TRP A 98 4.09 14.23 13.97
C TRP A 98 4.40 12.95 13.19
N ILE A 99 3.68 11.85 13.44
CA ILE A 99 3.77 10.60 12.65
C ILE A 99 3.47 10.88 11.17
N PHE A 100 2.59 11.86 10.91
CA PHE A 100 2.23 12.27 9.55
C PHE A 100 3.15 13.36 9.01
N PHE A 101 3.55 14.32 9.84
CA PHE A 101 4.37 15.45 9.40
C PHE A 101 5.76 15.00 8.94
N ILE A 102 6.32 13.91 9.46
CA ILE A 102 7.61 13.36 9.01
C ILE A 102 7.62 13.00 7.51
N ASN A 103 6.46 12.67 6.94
CA ASN A 103 6.35 12.34 5.52
C ASN A 103 6.46 13.57 4.61
N VAL A 104 6.19 14.77 5.13
CA VAL A 104 6.20 16.00 4.32
C VAL A 104 7.61 16.35 3.83
N PRO A 105 8.63 16.52 4.69
CA PRO A 105 9.98 16.80 4.24
C PRO A 105 10.55 15.67 3.37
N ILE A 106 10.22 14.42 3.66
CA ILE A 106 10.64 13.27 2.84
C ILE A 106 9.99 13.37 1.45
N GLY A 107 8.69 13.65 1.38
CA GLY A 107 7.97 13.82 0.12
C GLY A 107 8.53 14.96 -0.73
N VAL A 108 8.85 16.11 -0.12
CA VAL A 108 9.50 17.23 -0.79
C VAL A 108 10.87 16.82 -1.35
N ALA A 109 11.69 16.13 -0.55
CA ALA A 109 12.99 15.64 -1.00
C ALA A 109 12.86 14.68 -2.19
N VAL A 110 11.91 13.72 -2.13
CA VAL A 110 11.65 12.78 -3.23
C VAL A 110 11.21 13.51 -4.50
N VAL A 111 10.33 14.52 -4.40
CA VAL A 111 9.90 15.32 -5.56
C VAL A 111 11.09 16.05 -6.18
N LEU A 112 11.91 16.72 -5.38
CA LEU A 112 13.07 17.45 -5.88
C LEU A 112 14.09 16.52 -6.55
N MET A 113 14.41 15.38 -5.92
CA MET A 113 15.31 14.38 -6.47
C MET A 113 14.77 13.78 -7.78
N THR A 114 13.47 13.49 -7.84
CA THR A 114 12.83 12.96 -9.04
C THR A 114 12.87 13.98 -10.19
N LEU A 115 12.57 15.24 -9.91
CA LEU A 115 12.67 16.32 -10.91
C LEU A 115 14.08 16.52 -11.44
N GLN A 116 15.11 16.38 -10.58
CA GLN A 116 16.51 16.49 -11.01
C GLN A 116 16.97 15.28 -11.83
N THR A 117 16.57 14.06 -11.42
CA THR A 117 17.11 12.82 -11.99
C THR A 117 16.34 12.34 -13.23
N LEU A 118 15.01 12.50 -13.22
CA LEU A 118 14.12 11.96 -14.25
C LEU A 118 13.54 13.03 -15.18
N ARG A 119 14.07 14.25 -15.17
CA ARG A 119 13.65 15.34 -16.06
C ARG A 119 13.84 14.92 -17.52
N GLY A 120 12.75 14.94 -18.29
CA GLY A 120 12.77 14.57 -19.71
C GLY A 120 12.80 13.06 -20.00
N ARG A 121 12.70 12.19 -18.97
CA ARG A 121 12.67 10.72 -19.13
C ARG A 121 11.27 10.14 -19.00
N GLU A 122 10.27 10.83 -19.55
CA GLU A 122 8.90 10.36 -19.50
C GLU A 122 8.70 9.13 -20.40
N THR A 123 7.94 8.15 -19.91
CA THR A 123 7.54 6.99 -20.70
C THR A 123 6.54 7.38 -21.80
N ARG A 124 6.59 6.67 -22.93
CA ARG A 124 5.60 6.87 -24.00
C ARG A 124 4.19 6.58 -23.47
N THR A 125 3.31 7.55 -23.68
CA THR A 125 1.91 7.43 -23.26
C THR A 125 1.10 6.70 -24.33
N GLU A 126 0.31 5.72 -23.89
CA GLU A 126 -0.63 4.98 -24.73
C GLU A 126 -2.06 5.20 -24.20
N ARG A 127 -3.00 5.50 -25.08
CA ARG A 127 -4.43 5.59 -24.73
C ARG A 127 -5.03 4.18 -24.66
N ARG A 128 -4.83 3.46 -23.57
CA ARG A 128 -5.59 2.23 -23.27
C ARG A 128 -6.91 2.56 -22.59
N ARG A 129 -7.94 1.80 -22.90
CA ARG A 129 -9.21 1.86 -22.13
C ARG A 129 -8.93 1.38 -20.71
N ILE A 130 -9.53 2.05 -19.73
CA ILE A 130 -9.48 1.62 -18.33
C ILE A 130 -10.72 0.75 -18.15
N ASP A 131 -10.53 -0.45 -17.70
CA ASP A 131 -11.62 -1.30 -17.27
C ASP A 131 -12.16 -0.77 -15.91
N ALA A 132 -13.23 0.03 -16.02
CA ALA A 132 -13.86 0.63 -14.86
C ALA A 132 -14.68 -0.40 -14.05
N VAL A 133 -15.19 -1.44 -14.72
CA VAL A 133 -16.00 -2.48 -14.08
C VAL A 133 -15.11 -3.39 -13.23
N GLY A 134 -14.02 -3.92 -13.81
CA GLY A 134 -13.04 -4.72 -13.07
C GLY A 134 -12.45 -3.94 -11.91
N LEU A 135 -12.11 -2.64 -12.12
CA LEU A 135 -11.62 -1.79 -11.02
C LEU A 135 -12.65 -1.61 -9.90
N ALA A 136 -13.91 -1.37 -10.23
CA ALA A 136 -14.96 -1.22 -9.23
C ALA A 136 -15.19 -2.54 -8.45
N LEU A 137 -15.22 -3.67 -9.13
CA LEU A 137 -15.35 -4.99 -8.51
C LEU A 137 -14.17 -5.30 -7.60
N LEU A 138 -12.95 -4.98 -8.03
CA LEU A 138 -11.74 -5.14 -7.22
C LEU A 138 -11.80 -4.29 -5.95
N VAL A 139 -12.14 -3.00 -6.07
CA VAL A 139 -12.22 -2.08 -4.92
C VAL A 139 -13.31 -2.52 -3.95
N ILE A 140 -14.50 -2.88 -4.45
CA ILE A 140 -15.61 -3.34 -3.62
C ILE A 140 -15.26 -4.68 -2.94
N GLY A 141 -14.76 -5.65 -3.71
CA GLY A 141 -14.48 -7.00 -3.21
C GLY A 141 -13.39 -7.01 -2.15
N ILE A 142 -12.22 -6.45 -2.48
CA ILE A 142 -11.08 -6.38 -1.55
C ILE A 142 -11.36 -5.43 -0.39
N GLY A 143 -12.00 -4.28 -0.65
CA GLY A 143 -12.36 -3.32 0.39
C GLY A 143 -13.33 -3.90 1.42
N SER A 144 -14.38 -4.59 0.97
CA SER A 144 -15.33 -5.25 1.87
C SER A 144 -14.67 -6.39 2.66
N LEU A 145 -13.80 -7.18 2.00
CA LEU A 145 -13.03 -8.23 2.66
C LEU A 145 -12.10 -7.65 3.75
N GLN A 146 -11.39 -6.57 3.45
CA GLN A 146 -10.50 -5.91 4.40
C GLN A 146 -11.27 -5.39 5.62
N ILE A 147 -12.36 -4.65 5.40
CA ILE A 147 -13.18 -4.12 6.51
C ILE A 147 -13.76 -5.25 7.36
N MET A 148 -14.21 -6.33 6.72
CA MET A 148 -14.73 -7.51 7.41
C MET A 148 -13.68 -8.15 8.32
N LEU A 149 -12.45 -8.30 7.82
CA LEU A 149 -11.35 -8.88 8.60
C LEU A 149 -10.90 -7.94 9.74
N ASP A 150 -10.80 -6.64 9.49
CA ASP A 150 -10.37 -5.66 10.49
C ASP A 150 -11.37 -5.52 11.63
N ARG A 151 -12.68 -5.48 11.34
CA ARG A 151 -13.73 -5.29 12.33
C ARG A 151 -14.33 -6.58 12.88
N GLY A 152 -13.95 -7.73 12.30
CA GLY A 152 -14.53 -9.03 12.67
C GLY A 152 -14.44 -9.34 14.14
N LYS A 153 -13.29 -9.12 14.78
CA LYS A 153 -13.08 -9.35 16.22
C LYS A 153 -13.93 -8.42 17.09
N GLU A 154 -14.06 -7.15 16.72
CA GLU A 154 -14.80 -6.15 17.49
C GLU A 154 -16.32 -6.37 17.44
N LEU A 155 -16.82 -6.95 16.35
CA LEU A 155 -18.24 -7.17 16.07
C LEU A 155 -18.67 -8.64 16.25
N ASP A 156 -17.89 -9.45 16.98
CA ASP A 156 -18.17 -10.88 17.21
C ASP A 156 -18.42 -11.68 15.92
N TRP A 157 -17.65 -11.35 14.85
CA TRP A 157 -17.68 -12.06 13.58
C TRP A 157 -19.10 -12.21 12.99
N PHE A 158 -19.50 -13.42 12.60
CA PHE A 158 -20.77 -13.70 11.97
C PHE A 158 -22.02 -13.55 12.86
N SER A 159 -21.84 -13.11 14.10
CA SER A 159 -22.96 -12.68 14.96
C SER A 159 -23.48 -11.30 14.57
N SER A 160 -22.65 -10.50 13.88
CA SER A 160 -23.00 -9.16 13.41
C SER A 160 -23.57 -9.19 12.00
N GLN A 161 -24.70 -8.51 11.78
CA GLN A 161 -25.30 -8.35 10.46
C GLN A 161 -24.37 -7.57 9.51
N GLU A 162 -23.59 -6.61 10.04
CA GLU A 162 -22.62 -5.84 9.25
C GLU A 162 -21.54 -6.75 8.65
N ILE A 163 -20.98 -7.65 9.44
CA ILE A 163 -19.95 -8.61 9.00
C ILE A 163 -20.52 -9.60 7.97
N ILE A 164 -21.76 -10.07 8.17
CA ILE A 164 -22.43 -10.95 7.19
C ILE A 164 -22.61 -10.24 5.85
N ILE A 165 -23.08 -8.99 5.85
CA ILE A 165 -23.27 -8.20 4.62
C ILE A 165 -21.91 -7.99 3.93
N LEU A 166 -20.87 -7.55 4.66
CA LEU A 166 -19.53 -7.34 4.12
C LEU A 166 -18.97 -8.64 3.50
N THR A 167 -19.16 -9.78 4.17
CA THR A 167 -18.74 -11.09 3.65
C THR A 167 -19.44 -11.44 2.35
N VAL A 168 -20.77 -11.29 2.29
CA VAL A 168 -21.54 -11.57 1.09
C VAL A 168 -21.12 -10.64 -0.06
N VAL A 169 -20.98 -9.34 0.21
CA VAL A 169 -20.52 -8.36 -0.80
C VAL A 169 -19.12 -8.71 -1.29
N ALA A 170 -18.19 -9.05 -0.40
CA ALA A 170 -16.82 -9.44 -0.76
C ALA A 170 -16.81 -10.69 -1.65
N VAL A 171 -17.51 -11.75 -1.25
CA VAL A 171 -17.57 -13.01 -2.01
C VAL A 171 -18.21 -12.79 -3.37
N VAL A 172 -19.36 -12.11 -3.44
CA VAL A 172 -20.05 -11.84 -4.69
C VAL A 172 -19.18 -10.98 -5.62
N ALA A 173 -18.61 -9.88 -5.12
CA ALA A 173 -17.77 -9.00 -5.92
C ALA A 173 -16.51 -9.69 -6.44
N ILE A 174 -15.85 -10.52 -5.61
CA ILE A 174 -14.65 -11.29 -6.02
C ILE A 174 -15.03 -12.36 -7.06
N CYS A 175 -16.14 -13.08 -6.89
CA CYS A 175 -16.60 -14.05 -7.87
C CYS A 175 -16.91 -13.38 -9.22
N PHE A 176 -17.61 -12.25 -9.20
CA PHE A 176 -17.87 -11.48 -10.42
C PHE A 176 -16.57 -10.93 -11.03
N LEU A 177 -15.64 -10.46 -10.22
CA LEU A 177 -14.32 -10.02 -10.69
C LEU A 177 -13.60 -11.14 -11.44
N ILE A 178 -13.52 -12.34 -10.87
CA ILE A 178 -12.87 -13.50 -11.52
C ILE A 178 -13.51 -13.80 -12.87
N VAL A 179 -14.84 -13.84 -12.93
CA VAL A 179 -15.57 -14.09 -14.19
C VAL A 179 -15.29 -12.96 -15.18
N TRP A 180 -15.33 -11.70 -14.74
CA TRP A 180 -15.06 -10.53 -15.58
C TRP A 180 -13.67 -10.56 -16.17
N GLU A 181 -12.65 -10.74 -15.34
CA GLU A 181 -11.22 -10.77 -15.76
C GLU A 181 -10.90 -11.96 -16.69
N LEU A 182 -11.70 -13.04 -16.65
CA LEU A 182 -11.56 -14.17 -17.58
C LEU A 182 -12.27 -13.94 -18.91
N THR A 183 -13.20 -12.98 -18.99
CA THR A 183 -14.03 -12.73 -20.17
C THR A 183 -13.73 -11.43 -20.89
N ASP A 184 -13.09 -10.45 -20.22
CA ASP A 184 -12.71 -9.18 -20.83
C ASP A 184 -11.44 -9.29 -21.67
N ASP A 185 -11.41 -8.60 -22.81
CA ASP A 185 -10.25 -8.54 -23.71
C ASP A 185 -9.09 -7.72 -23.16
N ASN A 186 -9.33 -6.83 -22.19
CA ASN A 186 -8.33 -5.96 -21.57
C ASN A 186 -8.39 -5.98 -20.05
N PRO A 187 -8.20 -7.14 -19.42
CA PRO A 187 -8.35 -7.32 -17.99
C PRO A 187 -7.35 -6.45 -17.21
N ILE A 188 -7.73 -6.00 -15.99
CA ILE A 188 -6.83 -5.31 -15.07
C ILE A 188 -5.83 -6.31 -14.50
N VAL A 189 -6.31 -7.49 -14.14
CA VAL A 189 -5.53 -8.60 -13.57
C VAL A 189 -5.50 -9.74 -14.57
N ASP A 190 -4.39 -9.93 -15.25
CA ASP A 190 -4.25 -11.06 -16.19
C ASP A 190 -4.14 -12.39 -15.44
N LEU A 191 -5.29 -13.04 -15.21
CA LEU A 191 -5.36 -14.33 -14.54
C LEU A 191 -4.71 -15.47 -15.34
N SER A 192 -4.41 -15.27 -16.62
CA SER A 192 -3.71 -16.27 -17.45
C SER A 192 -2.29 -16.55 -16.96
N LEU A 193 -1.67 -15.58 -16.25
CA LEU A 193 -0.35 -15.74 -15.64
C LEU A 193 -0.29 -16.90 -14.64
N PHE A 194 -1.42 -17.20 -13.97
CA PHE A 194 -1.51 -18.32 -13.02
C PHE A 194 -1.48 -19.70 -13.71
N LYS A 195 -1.60 -19.77 -15.03
CA LYS A 195 -1.34 -21.02 -15.79
C LYS A 195 0.14 -21.40 -15.76
N SER A 196 1.04 -20.46 -15.53
CA SER A 196 2.47 -20.71 -15.36
C SER A 196 2.75 -21.21 -13.95
N ARG A 197 3.25 -22.45 -13.83
CA ARG A 197 3.61 -23.08 -12.55
C ARG A 197 4.58 -22.22 -11.73
N ASN A 198 5.59 -21.65 -12.38
CA ASN A 198 6.61 -20.84 -11.69
C ASN A 198 6.01 -19.57 -11.12
N PHE A 199 5.09 -18.92 -11.85
CA PHE A 199 4.40 -17.73 -11.41
C PHE A 199 3.50 -18.03 -10.21
N THR A 200 2.69 -19.09 -10.29
CA THR A 200 1.78 -19.49 -9.21
C THR A 200 2.52 -19.85 -7.93
N ILE A 201 3.58 -20.67 -8.03
CA ILE A 201 4.40 -21.03 -6.87
C ILE A 201 5.08 -19.78 -6.29
N GLY A 202 5.62 -18.89 -7.14
CA GLY A 202 6.23 -17.65 -6.71
C GLY A 202 5.25 -16.77 -5.95
N CYS A 203 4.03 -16.60 -6.44
CA CYS A 203 2.96 -15.84 -5.76
C CYS A 203 2.61 -16.47 -4.41
N LEU A 204 2.46 -17.78 -4.32
CA LEU A 204 2.17 -18.47 -3.07
C LEU A 204 3.30 -18.30 -2.05
N CYS A 205 4.55 -18.50 -2.45
CA CYS A 205 5.71 -18.32 -1.56
C CYS A 205 5.80 -16.88 -1.04
N ILE A 206 5.64 -15.89 -1.92
CA ILE A 206 5.67 -14.47 -1.53
C ILE A 206 4.50 -14.15 -0.60
N SER A 207 3.29 -14.62 -0.90
CA SER A 207 2.12 -14.37 -0.05
C SER A 207 2.30 -14.93 1.35
N LEU A 208 2.80 -16.15 1.49
CA LEU A 208 3.09 -16.76 2.79
C LEU A 208 4.21 -16.03 3.53
N ALA A 209 5.29 -15.66 2.84
CA ALA A 209 6.39 -14.91 3.44
C ALA A 209 5.92 -13.54 3.97
N TYR A 210 5.13 -12.79 3.18
CA TYR A 210 4.58 -11.51 3.62
C TYR A 210 3.54 -11.66 4.74
N MET A 211 2.71 -12.70 4.72
CA MET A 211 1.76 -12.97 5.79
C MET A 211 2.48 -13.16 7.13
N LEU A 212 3.55 -13.97 7.16
CA LEU A 212 4.35 -14.18 8.38
C LEU A 212 5.08 -12.91 8.80
N TYR A 213 5.69 -12.20 7.85
CA TYR A 213 6.44 -10.97 8.11
C TYR A 213 5.56 -9.85 8.68
N PHE A 214 4.45 -9.53 8.01
CA PHE A 214 3.54 -8.49 8.48
C PHE A 214 2.78 -8.90 9.74
N GLY A 215 2.45 -10.20 9.88
CA GLY A 215 1.86 -10.73 11.11
C GLY A 215 2.78 -10.50 12.31
N ALA A 216 4.07 -10.78 12.17
CA ALA A 216 5.04 -10.52 13.24
C ALA A 216 5.18 -9.03 13.56
N ILE A 217 5.29 -8.16 12.55
CA ILE A 217 5.42 -6.70 12.73
C ILE A 217 4.21 -6.09 13.43
N VAL A 218 3.01 -6.60 13.19
CA VAL A 218 1.78 -6.04 13.80
C VAL A 218 1.50 -6.66 15.16
N LEU A 219 1.57 -7.99 15.28
CA LEU A 219 1.16 -8.69 16.48
C LEU A 219 2.16 -8.57 17.63
N LEU A 220 3.47 -8.54 17.34
CA LEU A 220 4.48 -8.49 18.38
C LEU A 220 4.46 -7.19 19.19
N PRO A 221 4.45 -5.97 18.59
CA PRO A 221 4.31 -4.74 19.35
C PRO A 221 3.01 -4.66 20.14
N GLN A 222 1.91 -5.16 19.56
CA GLN A 222 0.61 -5.19 20.25
C GLN A 222 0.65 -6.08 21.48
N LEU A 223 1.21 -7.29 21.36
CA LEU A 223 1.41 -8.20 22.50
C LEU A 223 2.26 -7.56 23.59
N LEU A 224 3.36 -6.90 23.22
CA LEU A 224 4.26 -6.25 24.16
C LEU A 224 3.59 -5.10 24.92
N GLN A 225 2.74 -4.32 24.24
CA GLN A 225 2.03 -3.21 24.86
C GLN A 225 0.84 -3.68 25.69
N GLU A 226 -0.02 -4.55 25.16
CA GLU A 226 -1.28 -4.95 25.82
C GLU A 226 -1.06 -5.96 26.94
N VAL A 227 -0.12 -6.91 26.79
CA VAL A 227 0.08 -8.00 27.76
C VAL A 227 1.25 -7.70 28.71
N TYR A 228 2.36 -7.21 28.19
CA TYR A 228 3.57 -6.97 28.98
C TYR A 228 3.70 -5.52 29.47
N GLY A 229 2.82 -4.60 29.07
CA GLY A 229 2.80 -3.21 29.53
C GLY A 229 3.99 -2.38 29.07
N TYR A 230 4.65 -2.74 27.96
CA TYR A 230 5.75 -1.97 27.40
C TYR A 230 5.23 -0.65 26.83
N THR A 231 6.06 0.39 26.92
CA THR A 231 5.77 1.64 26.19
C THR A 231 5.86 1.43 24.68
N ALA A 232 5.24 2.30 23.89
CA ALA A 232 5.25 2.20 22.45
C ALA A 232 6.67 2.22 21.86
N THR A 233 7.58 3.00 22.46
CA THR A 233 9.00 3.04 22.10
C THR A 233 9.69 1.70 22.30
N TRP A 234 9.55 1.08 23.49
CA TRP A 234 10.18 -0.20 23.78
C TRP A 234 9.59 -1.35 22.95
N ALA A 235 8.28 -1.34 22.74
CA ALA A 235 7.62 -2.32 21.88
C ALA A 235 8.10 -2.19 20.42
N GLY A 236 8.28 -0.97 19.93
CA GLY A 236 8.84 -0.70 18.61
C GLY A 236 10.29 -1.17 18.45
N LEU A 237 11.15 -0.89 19.45
CA LEU A 237 12.55 -1.35 19.46
C LEU A 237 12.67 -2.87 19.55
N ALA A 238 11.83 -3.53 20.33
CA ALA A 238 11.87 -4.99 20.49
C ALA A 238 11.35 -5.75 19.25
N SER A 239 10.55 -5.09 18.39
CA SER A 239 10.00 -5.67 17.15
C SER A 239 10.82 -5.38 15.90
N ALA A 240 11.87 -4.56 16.00
CA ALA A 240 12.79 -4.19 14.90
C ALA A 240 13.96 -5.16 14.79
#